data_f8eed6fe57eb9760afb1eaa1ff33360a
#
_entry.id   f8eed6fe57eb9760afb1eaa1ff33360a
#
_cell.length_a   1.000
_cell.length_b   1.000
_cell.length_c   1.000
_cell.angle_alpha   90.00
_cell.angle_beta   90.00
_cell.angle_gamma   90.00
#
_symmetry.space_group_name_H-M   'P 1'
#
loop_
_entity.id
_entity.type
_entity.pdbx_description
1 polymer ?
#
loop_
_entity_poly.entity_id
_entity_poly.type
_entity_poly.pdbx_seq_one_letter_code
_entity_poly.pdbx_strand_id
1 'polypeptide(L)'
;NNKKVLDKTRENQKLEALSKLAEDGFKEHGICDLFTQVMAICRKRQYQIMKEQGVDQPVPFECVDEIDKTNATVVFQGVEGAYSHAASMAYFGDLATYFHVPNFEEVMKAVANKEADFGVLPLENSSAGQVGDVYDLLTRYDNTIVGEYYLPVRHCLLGLKGADIDKIQTVYS
;
A
#
# COMPACT_ATOMS: atom_id res chain seq x y z
N ASN A 1 29.75 -8.49 -12.61
CA ASN A 1 29.51 -8.30 -11.17
C ASN A 1 28.12 -8.82 -10.84
N ASN A 2 28.04 -9.96 -10.20
CA ASN A 2 26.77 -10.64 -9.84
C ASN A 2 26.13 -10.03 -8.57
N LYS A 3 26.10 -8.69 -8.46
CA LYS A 3 25.50 -7.99 -7.32
C LYS A 3 24.06 -7.62 -7.63
N LYS A 4 23.16 -7.89 -6.67
CA LYS A 4 21.77 -7.46 -6.76
C LYS A 4 21.69 -5.93 -6.84
N VAL A 5 20.76 -5.40 -7.64
CA VAL A 5 20.49 -3.94 -7.72
C VAL A 5 19.98 -3.42 -6.38
N LEU A 6 19.03 -4.11 -5.79
CA LEU A 6 18.53 -3.82 -4.44
C LEU A 6 19.34 -4.60 -3.40
N ASP A 7 20.05 -3.87 -2.54
CA ASP A 7 20.76 -4.39 -1.37
C ASP A 7 20.38 -3.49 -0.17
N LYS A 8 19.30 -3.88 0.51
CA LYS A 8 18.77 -3.11 1.68
C LYS A 8 19.82 -2.93 2.77
N THR A 9 20.64 -3.94 3.03
CA THR A 9 21.68 -3.86 4.07
C THR A 9 22.69 -2.78 3.74
N ARG A 10 23.14 -2.74 2.50
CA ARG A 10 24.11 -1.73 2.03
C ARG A 10 23.49 -0.32 1.98
N GLU A 11 22.23 -0.21 1.59
CA GLU A 11 21.52 1.08 1.58
C GLU A 11 21.37 1.62 2.98
N ASN A 12 20.95 0.80 3.94
CA ASN A 12 20.82 1.20 5.34
C ASN A 12 22.15 1.63 5.96
N GLN A 13 23.24 0.88 5.68
CA GLN A 13 24.57 1.27 6.11
C GLN A 13 25.02 2.63 5.56
N LYS A 14 24.66 2.93 4.32
CA LYS A 14 24.93 4.26 3.71
C LYS A 14 24.12 5.37 4.35
N LEU A 15 22.82 5.15 4.57
CA LEU A 15 21.96 6.12 5.24
C LEU A 15 22.49 6.40 6.65
N GLU A 16 22.81 5.37 7.42
CA GLU A 16 23.40 5.52 8.76
C GLU A 16 24.75 6.28 8.75
N ALA A 17 25.58 6.03 7.74
CA ALA A 17 26.85 6.76 7.62
C ALA A 17 26.64 8.23 7.26
N LEU A 18 25.63 8.53 6.41
CA LEU A 18 25.32 9.89 5.99
C LEU A 18 24.59 10.66 7.08
N SER A 19 23.70 10.02 7.84
CA SER A 19 22.98 10.66 8.95
C SER A 19 23.94 11.16 10.03
N LYS A 20 25.03 10.47 10.29
CA LYS A 20 26.09 10.88 11.23
C LYS A 20 26.84 12.16 10.82
N LEU A 21 26.69 12.62 9.58
CA LEU A 21 27.26 13.89 9.11
C LEU A 21 26.35 15.09 9.39
N ALA A 22 25.12 14.83 9.84
CA ALA A 22 24.18 15.89 10.19
C ALA A 22 24.55 16.54 11.52
N GLU A 23 24.32 17.84 11.61
CA GLU A 23 24.60 18.63 12.82
C GLU A 23 23.42 18.63 13.80
N ASP A 24 22.22 18.33 13.31
CA ASP A 24 20.98 18.28 14.09
C ASP A 24 19.98 17.26 13.50
N GLY A 25 18.94 16.93 14.31
CA GLY A 25 17.94 15.91 13.92
C GLY A 25 17.09 16.29 12.70
N PHE A 26 16.89 17.57 12.42
CA PHE A 26 16.17 18.02 11.23
C PHE A 26 16.98 17.74 9.96
N LYS A 27 18.27 18.06 9.98
CA LYS A 27 19.20 17.78 8.88
C LYS A 27 19.40 16.28 8.70
N GLU A 28 19.44 15.50 9.78
CA GLU A 28 19.54 14.05 9.74
C GLU A 28 18.36 13.43 8.97
N HIS A 29 17.11 13.80 9.30
CA HIS A 29 15.93 13.35 8.57
C HIS A 29 15.98 13.76 7.10
N GLY A 30 16.28 15.03 6.82
CA GLY A 30 16.37 15.53 5.46
C GLY A 30 17.43 14.82 4.61
N ILE A 31 18.57 14.48 5.18
CA ILE A 31 19.62 13.69 4.52
C ILE A 31 19.11 12.27 4.22
N CYS A 32 18.49 11.61 5.18
CA CYS A 32 17.95 10.27 4.99
C CYS A 32 16.89 10.24 3.89
N ASP A 33 15.94 11.16 3.89
CA ASP A 33 14.90 11.27 2.87
C ASP A 33 15.48 11.53 1.48
N LEU A 34 16.37 12.51 1.38
CA LEU A 34 17.01 12.86 0.12
C LEU A 34 17.77 11.68 -0.49
N PHE A 35 18.62 11.03 0.31
CA PHE A 35 19.43 9.92 -0.20
C PHE A 35 18.60 8.66 -0.46
N THR A 36 17.51 8.43 0.25
CA THR A 36 16.53 7.38 -0.07
C THR A 36 15.96 7.59 -1.47
N GLN A 37 15.56 8.81 -1.82
CA GLN A 37 15.08 9.16 -3.15
C GLN A 37 16.17 9.02 -4.21
N VAL A 38 17.38 9.50 -3.94
CA VAL A 38 18.53 9.34 -4.86
C VAL A 38 18.79 7.85 -5.14
N MET A 39 18.81 7.01 -4.11
CA MET A 39 19.02 5.56 -4.29
C MET A 39 17.89 4.92 -5.08
N ALA A 40 16.64 5.33 -4.87
CA ALA A 40 15.49 4.84 -5.65
C ALA A 40 15.62 5.18 -7.14
N ILE A 41 16.00 6.42 -7.47
CA ILE A 41 16.26 6.87 -8.84
C ILE A 41 17.41 6.06 -9.47
N CYS A 42 18.50 5.86 -8.73
CA CYS A 42 19.64 5.08 -9.19
C CYS A 42 19.26 3.62 -9.48
N ARG A 43 18.45 2.99 -8.62
CA ARG A 43 17.93 1.63 -8.87
C ARG A 43 17.09 1.58 -10.14
N LYS A 44 16.16 2.53 -10.30
CA LYS A 44 15.33 2.62 -11.50
C LYS A 44 16.20 2.68 -12.78
N ARG A 45 17.25 3.51 -12.77
CA ARG A 45 18.17 3.61 -13.91
C ARG A 45 18.98 2.32 -14.14
N GLN A 46 19.41 1.67 -13.06
CA GLN A 46 20.13 0.38 -13.16
C GLN A 46 19.25 -0.71 -13.76
N TYR A 47 17.99 -0.83 -13.35
CA TYR A 47 17.04 -1.78 -13.96
C TYR A 47 16.78 -1.47 -15.43
N GLN A 48 16.68 -0.18 -15.81
CA GLN A 48 16.55 0.21 -17.22
C GLN A 48 17.76 -0.24 -18.05
N ILE A 49 18.98 0.02 -17.56
CA ILE A 49 20.21 -0.38 -18.24
C ILE A 49 20.28 -1.91 -18.38
N MET A 50 19.91 -2.67 -17.35
CA MET A 50 19.88 -4.12 -17.41
C MET A 50 18.90 -4.61 -18.46
N LYS A 51 17.69 -4.04 -18.52
CA LYS A 51 16.70 -4.35 -19.55
C LYS A 51 17.23 -4.02 -20.97
N GLU A 52 17.86 -2.85 -21.14
CA GLU A 52 18.48 -2.44 -22.41
C GLU A 52 19.61 -3.41 -22.86
N GLN A 53 20.28 -4.06 -21.90
CA GLN A 53 21.37 -5.03 -22.16
C GLN A 53 20.86 -6.49 -22.25
N GLY A 54 19.55 -6.72 -22.20
CA GLY A 54 18.97 -8.07 -22.24
C GLY A 54 19.31 -8.92 -21.02
N VAL A 55 19.66 -8.30 -19.88
CA VAL A 55 19.87 -8.98 -18.60
C VAL A 55 18.53 -9.04 -17.89
N ASP A 56 17.81 -10.14 -18.11
CA ASP A 56 16.58 -10.41 -17.36
C ASP A 56 16.92 -10.68 -15.89
N GLN A 57 16.44 -9.80 -15.02
CA GLN A 57 16.37 -10.13 -13.60
C GLN A 57 15.12 -10.97 -13.40
N PRO A 58 15.23 -12.13 -12.72
CA PRO A 58 14.02 -12.84 -12.32
C PRO A 58 13.23 -11.91 -11.40
N VAL A 59 12.08 -11.46 -11.88
CA VAL A 59 11.10 -10.78 -11.04
C VAL A 59 10.46 -11.84 -10.14
N PRO A 60 10.17 -11.54 -8.87
CA PRO A 60 9.60 -12.51 -7.93
C PRO A 60 8.13 -12.81 -8.20
N PHE A 61 7.61 -12.46 -9.37
CA PHE A 61 6.23 -12.66 -9.79
C PHE A 61 6.17 -13.02 -11.28
N GLU A 62 5.16 -13.78 -11.65
CA GLU A 62 4.83 -14.09 -13.02
C GLU A 62 3.93 -13.00 -13.59
N CYS A 63 4.26 -12.52 -14.81
CA CYS A 63 3.40 -11.58 -15.53
C CYS A 63 2.29 -12.37 -16.22
N VAL A 64 1.06 -12.05 -15.88
CA VAL A 64 -0.15 -12.63 -16.49
C VAL A 64 -0.94 -11.51 -17.17
N ASP A 65 -1.69 -11.86 -18.22
CA ASP A 65 -2.54 -10.89 -18.93
C ASP A 65 -3.74 -10.47 -18.07
N GLU A 66 -4.24 -11.39 -17.25
CA GLU A 66 -5.39 -11.16 -16.38
C GLU A 66 -5.23 -11.94 -15.06
N ILE A 67 -5.62 -11.33 -13.94
CA ILE A 67 -5.61 -12.00 -12.64
C ILE A 67 -6.89 -12.77 -12.45
N ASP A 68 -6.75 -14.07 -12.14
CA ASP A 68 -7.90 -14.89 -11.78
C ASP A 68 -8.46 -14.47 -10.42
N LYS A 69 -9.69 -13.99 -10.41
CA LYS A 69 -10.44 -13.58 -9.22
C LYS A 69 -11.56 -14.55 -8.86
N THR A 70 -11.65 -15.66 -9.57
CA THR A 70 -12.75 -16.64 -9.41
C THR A 70 -12.66 -17.29 -8.03
N ASN A 71 -13.74 -17.19 -7.25
CA ASN A 71 -13.81 -17.73 -5.88
C ASN A 71 -12.67 -17.26 -4.95
N ALA A 72 -12.12 -16.08 -5.20
CA ALA A 72 -11.02 -15.52 -4.39
C ALA A 72 -11.43 -15.31 -2.93
N THR A 73 -10.52 -15.58 -2.02
CA THR A 73 -10.63 -15.18 -0.62
C THR A 73 -9.94 -13.84 -0.43
N VAL A 74 -10.69 -12.83 0.00
CA VAL A 74 -10.23 -11.45 0.10
C VAL A 74 -10.30 -10.96 1.54
N VAL A 75 -9.17 -10.48 2.06
CA VAL A 75 -9.08 -9.87 3.39
C VAL A 75 -9.01 -8.35 3.29
N PHE A 76 -9.69 -7.66 4.20
CA PHE A 76 -9.66 -6.20 4.30
C PHE A 76 -9.58 -5.74 5.77
N GLN A 77 -9.11 -4.51 5.99
CA GLN A 77 -9.05 -3.94 7.33
C GLN A 77 -10.38 -3.26 7.66
N GLY A 78 -10.82 -3.40 8.92
CA GLY A 78 -11.95 -2.69 9.49
C GLY A 78 -13.11 -3.61 9.85
N VAL A 79 -14.32 -3.23 9.48
CA VAL A 79 -15.55 -3.97 9.74
C VAL A 79 -16.37 -4.07 8.45
N GLU A 80 -17.39 -4.92 8.45
CA GLU A 80 -18.36 -4.97 7.35
C GLU A 80 -19.00 -3.59 7.14
N GLY A 81 -19.11 -3.16 5.88
CA GLY A 81 -19.60 -1.84 5.51
C GLY A 81 -18.54 -0.73 5.51
N ALA A 82 -17.30 -0.99 5.95
CA ALA A 82 -16.20 -0.04 5.81
C ALA A 82 -15.84 0.22 4.33
N TYR A 83 -15.11 1.31 4.07
CA TYR A 83 -14.67 1.65 2.70
C TYR A 83 -13.81 0.55 2.07
N SER A 84 -12.93 -0.10 2.86
CA SER A 84 -12.14 -1.23 2.38
C SER A 84 -13.01 -2.42 1.97
N HIS A 85 -14.11 -2.69 2.71
CA HIS A 85 -15.09 -3.71 2.34
C HIS A 85 -15.78 -3.34 1.02
N ALA A 86 -16.29 -2.10 0.91
CA ALA A 86 -16.93 -1.63 -0.32
C ALA A 86 -16.00 -1.70 -1.55
N ALA A 87 -14.74 -1.32 -1.37
CA ALA A 87 -13.72 -1.43 -2.41
C ALA A 87 -13.45 -2.89 -2.81
N SER A 88 -13.37 -3.79 -1.83
CA SER A 88 -13.20 -5.23 -2.05
C SER A 88 -14.34 -5.80 -2.90
N MET A 89 -15.57 -5.55 -2.50
CA MET A 89 -16.77 -6.02 -3.23
C MET A 89 -16.84 -5.44 -4.65
N ALA A 90 -16.53 -4.15 -4.81
CA ALA A 90 -16.56 -3.50 -6.11
C ALA A 90 -15.49 -4.03 -7.09
N TYR A 91 -14.32 -4.45 -6.57
CA TYR A 91 -13.21 -4.94 -7.38
C TYR A 91 -13.28 -6.44 -7.67
N PHE A 92 -13.68 -7.26 -6.69
CA PHE A 92 -13.70 -8.72 -6.79
C PHE A 92 -15.09 -9.31 -7.10
N GLY A 93 -16.17 -8.57 -6.83
CA GLY A 93 -17.54 -8.99 -7.11
C GLY A 93 -18.11 -10.01 -6.12
N ASP A 94 -19.31 -10.51 -6.43
CA ASP A 94 -20.11 -11.33 -5.50
C ASP A 94 -19.64 -12.79 -5.36
N LEU A 95 -18.75 -13.25 -6.23
CA LEU A 95 -18.23 -14.63 -6.20
C LEU A 95 -17.04 -14.80 -5.25
N ALA A 96 -16.47 -13.72 -4.76
CA ALA A 96 -15.39 -13.77 -3.79
C ALA A 96 -15.91 -13.95 -2.36
N THR A 97 -15.09 -14.56 -1.51
CA THR A 97 -15.35 -14.67 -0.07
C THR A 97 -14.57 -13.57 0.66
N TYR A 98 -15.23 -12.88 1.57
CA TYR A 98 -14.64 -11.74 2.28
C TYR A 98 -14.54 -11.99 3.76
N PHE A 99 -13.42 -11.58 4.37
CA PHE A 99 -13.31 -11.47 5.81
C PHE A 99 -12.50 -10.24 6.22
N HIS A 100 -12.68 -9.78 7.44
CA HIS A 100 -12.02 -8.57 7.92
C HIS A 100 -11.07 -8.86 9.08
N VAL A 101 -10.09 -7.97 9.23
CA VAL A 101 -9.10 -7.97 10.31
C VAL A 101 -8.98 -6.55 10.89
N PRO A 102 -8.54 -6.41 12.15
CA PRO A 102 -8.56 -5.12 12.86
C PRO A 102 -7.53 -4.10 12.35
N ASN A 103 -6.43 -4.52 11.76
CA ASN A 103 -5.36 -3.61 11.32
C ASN A 103 -4.75 -4.02 9.99
N PHE A 104 -4.00 -3.09 9.37
CA PHE A 104 -3.38 -3.28 8.06
C PHE A 104 -2.29 -4.37 8.07
N GLU A 105 -1.58 -4.52 9.18
CA GLU A 105 -0.53 -5.55 9.26
C GLU A 105 -1.11 -6.97 9.21
N GLU A 106 -2.29 -7.18 9.80
CA GLU A 106 -2.95 -8.48 9.72
C GLU A 106 -3.46 -8.79 8.31
N VAL A 107 -3.83 -7.78 7.52
CA VAL A 107 -4.12 -7.98 6.08
C VAL A 107 -2.88 -8.53 5.37
N MET A 108 -1.71 -7.90 5.59
CA MET A 108 -0.46 -8.33 4.97
C MET A 108 -0.05 -9.74 5.40
N LYS A 109 -0.24 -10.07 6.67
CA LYS A 109 0.04 -11.42 7.23
C LYS A 109 -0.88 -12.47 6.62
N ALA A 110 -2.18 -12.20 6.53
CA ALA A 110 -3.14 -13.15 5.99
C ALA A 110 -2.80 -13.54 4.54
N VAL A 111 -2.39 -12.57 3.72
CA VAL A 111 -1.92 -12.86 2.36
C VAL A 111 -0.59 -13.62 2.36
N ALA A 112 0.39 -13.18 3.17
CA ALA A 112 1.69 -13.83 3.26
C ALA A 112 1.59 -15.30 3.76
N ASN A 113 0.65 -15.57 4.66
CA ASN A 113 0.35 -16.91 5.20
C ASN A 113 -0.55 -17.75 4.30
N LYS A 114 -1.05 -17.20 3.19
CA LYS A 114 -2.00 -17.86 2.28
C LYS A 114 -3.36 -18.18 2.94
N GLU A 115 -3.76 -17.39 3.92
CA GLU A 115 -5.10 -17.40 4.52
C GLU A 115 -6.11 -16.64 3.65
N ALA A 116 -5.59 -15.70 2.83
CA ALA A 116 -6.31 -14.99 1.79
C ALA A 116 -5.48 -14.97 0.50
N ASP A 117 -6.18 -14.98 -0.65
CA ASP A 117 -5.56 -14.83 -1.95
C ASP A 117 -5.18 -13.37 -2.21
N PHE A 118 -6.01 -12.44 -1.74
CA PHE A 118 -5.83 -11.00 -1.92
C PHE A 118 -6.11 -10.22 -0.63
N GLY A 119 -5.38 -9.11 -0.47
CA GLY A 119 -5.63 -8.13 0.56
C GLY A 119 -5.97 -6.76 -0.03
N VAL A 120 -6.95 -6.06 0.54
CA VAL A 120 -7.32 -4.71 0.14
C VAL A 120 -6.93 -3.71 1.21
N LEU A 121 -6.08 -2.76 0.81
CA LEU A 121 -5.48 -1.74 1.68
C LEU A 121 -5.65 -0.35 1.08
N PRO A 122 -5.98 0.67 1.88
CA PRO A 122 -6.02 2.04 1.41
C PRO A 122 -4.58 2.58 1.25
N LEU A 123 -4.24 3.09 0.08
CA LEU A 123 -2.93 3.73 -0.16
C LEU A 123 -2.99 5.24 0.01
N GLU A 124 -4.09 5.84 -0.43
CA GLU A 124 -4.24 7.29 -0.45
C GLU A 124 -5.69 7.69 -0.26
N ASN A 125 -5.89 8.83 0.38
CA ASN A 125 -7.18 9.52 0.46
C ASN A 125 -7.00 10.94 -0.08
N SER A 126 -7.85 11.37 -1.00
CA SER A 126 -7.75 12.68 -1.66
C SER A 126 -7.78 13.88 -0.69
N SER A 127 -8.35 13.70 0.51
CA SER A 127 -8.43 14.74 1.55
C SER A 127 -7.35 14.62 2.62
N ALA A 128 -6.95 13.39 2.97
CA ALA A 128 -6.00 13.11 4.06
C ALA A 128 -4.58 12.77 3.57
N GLY A 129 -4.40 12.54 2.26
CA GLY A 129 -3.12 12.18 1.68
C GLY A 129 -2.79 10.70 1.82
N GLN A 130 -1.52 10.37 1.85
CA GLN A 130 -0.99 9.02 1.88
C GLN A 130 -1.19 8.33 3.24
N VAL A 131 -1.50 7.04 3.21
CA VAL A 131 -1.59 6.20 4.40
C VAL A 131 -0.21 5.61 4.69
N GLY A 132 0.63 6.34 5.44
CA GLY A 132 2.03 6.02 5.69
C GLY A 132 2.27 4.60 6.20
N ASP A 133 1.44 4.13 7.14
CA ASP A 133 1.55 2.80 7.72
C ASP A 133 1.50 1.68 6.66
N VAL A 134 0.69 1.86 5.60
CA VAL A 134 0.58 0.87 4.52
C VAL A 134 1.84 0.84 3.66
N TYR A 135 2.45 2.00 3.38
CA TYR A 135 3.72 2.06 2.67
C TYR A 135 4.86 1.36 3.43
N ASP A 136 4.91 1.53 4.76
CA ASP A 136 5.88 0.83 5.60
C ASP A 136 5.66 -0.69 5.57
N LEU A 137 4.41 -1.13 5.61
CA LEU A 137 4.07 -2.55 5.49
C LEU A 137 4.47 -3.13 4.13
N LEU A 138 4.25 -2.42 3.03
CA LEU A 138 4.69 -2.85 1.69
C LEU A 138 6.22 -3.02 1.59
N THR A 139 6.99 -2.38 2.44
CA THR A 139 8.45 -2.61 2.50
C THR A 139 8.86 -3.81 3.34
N ARG A 140 8.01 -4.21 4.30
CA ARG A 140 8.29 -5.30 5.25
C ARG A 140 7.83 -6.67 4.77
N TYR A 141 6.74 -6.71 4.01
CA TYR A 141 6.14 -7.94 3.49
C TYR A 141 6.47 -8.10 2.01
N ASP A 142 6.68 -9.34 1.58
CA ASP A 142 6.98 -9.68 0.17
C ASP A 142 5.67 -9.95 -0.63
N ASN A 143 4.67 -9.10 -0.39
CA ASN A 143 3.41 -9.14 -1.11
C ASN A 143 3.49 -8.24 -2.35
N THR A 144 2.87 -8.65 -3.45
CA THR A 144 2.89 -7.92 -4.72
C THR A 144 1.58 -7.16 -4.93
N ILE A 145 1.68 -5.88 -5.32
CA ILE A 145 0.51 -5.10 -5.74
C ILE A 145 0.08 -5.60 -7.12
N VAL A 146 -1.17 -6.08 -7.21
CA VAL A 146 -1.72 -6.68 -8.42
C VAL A 146 -2.86 -5.88 -9.04
N GLY A 147 -3.30 -4.81 -8.40
CA GLY A 147 -4.33 -3.93 -8.93
C GLY A 147 -4.59 -2.73 -8.05
N GLU A 148 -5.36 -1.79 -8.58
CA GLU A 148 -5.82 -0.60 -7.88
C GLU A 148 -7.31 -0.37 -8.10
N TYR A 149 -7.96 0.28 -7.13
CA TYR A 149 -9.35 0.66 -7.24
C TYR A 149 -9.59 2.04 -6.60
N TYR A 150 -10.26 2.91 -7.31
CA TYR A 150 -10.66 4.23 -6.83
C TYR A 150 -12.09 4.18 -6.32
N LEU A 151 -12.26 4.17 -5.00
CA LEU A 151 -13.57 4.20 -4.36
C LEU A 151 -14.03 5.65 -4.16
N PRO A 152 -15.14 6.10 -4.80
CA PRO A 152 -15.70 7.42 -4.52
C PRO A 152 -16.33 7.42 -3.13
N VAL A 153 -15.75 8.19 -2.20
CA VAL A 153 -16.31 8.38 -0.87
C VAL A 153 -17.36 9.48 -0.89
N ARG A 154 -18.60 9.12 -0.55
CA ARG A 154 -19.72 10.06 -0.47
C ARG A 154 -20.26 10.08 0.95
N HIS A 155 -19.95 11.15 1.68
CA HIS A 155 -20.53 11.35 3.00
C HIS A 155 -21.97 11.77 2.89
N CYS A 156 -22.84 11.17 3.71
CA CYS A 156 -24.26 11.48 3.78
C CYS A 156 -24.61 11.94 5.20
N LEU A 157 -25.42 12.98 5.29
CA LEU A 157 -26.04 13.37 6.55
C LEU A 157 -27.32 12.55 6.73
N LEU A 158 -27.38 11.78 7.81
CA LEU A 158 -28.53 10.95 8.16
C LEU A 158 -29.36 11.65 9.25
N GLY A 159 -30.67 11.61 9.10
CA GLY A 159 -31.61 12.18 10.07
C GLY A 159 -32.93 11.40 10.12
N LEU A 160 -33.77 11.71 11.08
CA LEU A 160 -35.11 11.16 11.15
C LEU A 160 -35.94 11.61 9.96
N LYS A 161 -36.92 10.79 9.54
CA LYS A 161 -37.81 11.15 8.44
C LYS A 161 -38.52 12.47 8.74
N GLY A 162 -38.37 13.44 7.84
CA GLY A 162 -38.93 14.80 8.00
C GLY A 162 -38.04 15.76 8.79
N ALA A 163 -36.81 15.37 9.14
CA ALA A 163 -35.86 16.32 9.70
C ALA A 163 -35.55 17.44 8.70
N ASP A 164 -35.49 18.66 9.24
CA ASP A 164 -35.17 19.86 8.49
C ASP A 164 -33.70 20.23 8.72
N ILE A 165 -32.94 20.32 7.64
CA ILE A 165 -31.48 20.59 7.72
C ILE A 165 -31.20 21.94 8.40
N ASP A 166 -32.06 22.92 8.21
CA ASP A 166 -31.89 24.26 8.79
C ASP A 166 -32.13 24.30 10.31
N LYS A 167 -32.70 23.23 10.88
CA LYS A 167 -33.00 23.10 12.31
C LYS A 167 -32.03 22.16 13.04
N ILE A 168 -31.06 21.59 12.35
CA ILE A 168 -30.09 20.73 12.97
C ILE A 168 -29.16 21.54 13.87
N GLN A 169 -29.09 21.17 15.15
CA GLN A 169 -28.20 21.80 16.13
C GLN A 169 -26.99 20.93 16.46
N THR A 170 -27.08 19.61 16.28
CA THR A 170 -26.02 18.68 16.64
C THR A 170 -25.91 17.59 15.59
N VAL A 171 -24.68 17.27 15.19
CA VAL A 171 -24.34 16.17 14.30
C VAL A 171 -23.38 15.27 15.05
N TYR A 172 -23.61 13.97 14.99
CA TYR A 172 -22.72 12.95 15.55
C TYR A 172 -21.92 12.29 14.43
N SER A 173 -20.62 12.04 14.69
CA SER A 173 -19.69 11.39 13.77
C SER A 173 -18.91 10.32 14.51
#